data_2e234c9a85ba9a1cdc7346e93ea67c97
#
_entry.id   2e234c9a85ba9a1cdc7346e93ea67c97
#
_cell.length_a   1.000
_cell.length_b   1.000
_cell.length_c   1.000
_cell.angle_alpha   90.00
_cell.angle_beta   90.00
_cell.angle_gamma   90.00
#
_symmetry.space_group_name_H-M   'P 1'
#
loop_
_entity.id
_entity.type
_entity.pdbx_description
1 polymer ?
#
loop_
_entity_poly.entity_id
_entity_poly.type
_entity_poly.pdbx_seq_one_letter_code
_entity_poly.pdbx_strand_id
1 'polypeptide(L)'
;MVRGYLPEEIREKLISVLKDSDSGMSGVEISKKINVNRITMIKYLKVFAAEGLLRQKNIGNVTLWFLKPGQESFTFPDDYFKVTSRYLELLVKNNEDKIYSLIQNCLGSGASINQLILEIIYPAISHIDELYDSGKIGSAEQNLLKTTISKSLAIFNQLPIISDPKKNVVVIAADPKSVLISESASASYHSDGWVVSHLGDMSSAINVLFDLDFQKLIGKIWKQKPGILLVVIFSQTSEGLTFFADAINHTQGKSNKSLKLVLCGNLPKKSKIISDLLSSEISDILQWSKTISQNLK
;
A
#
# COMPACT_ATOMS: atom_id res chain seq x y z
N MET A 1 31.86 40.93 -5.56
CA MET A 1 31.88 39.52 -5.14
C MET A 1 30.69 38.83 -5.77
N VAL A 2 30.92 37.93 -6.72
CA VAL A 2 29.85 37.12 -7.30
C VAL A 2 29.46 36.10 -6.23
N ARG A 3 28.29 36.24 -5.60
CA ARG A 3 27.72 35.20 -4.72
C ARG A 3 27.50 33.97 -5.59
N GLY A 4 28.36 32.97 -5.43
CA GLY A 4 28.12 31.64 -6.00
C GLY A 4 26.87 31.08 -5.39
N TYR A 5 25.95 30.55 -6.24
CA TYR A 5 24.81 29.83 -5.76
C TYR A 5 25.26 28.53 -5.06
N LEU A 6 24.74 28.23 -3.87
CA LEU A 6 25.01 26.97 -3.21
C LEU A 6 24.26 25.86 -3.98
N PRO A 7 24.91 24.73 -4.28
CA PRO A 7 24.25 23.61 -5.01
C PRO A 7 22.93 23.14 -4.36
N GLU A 8 22.88 23.08 -3.03
CA GLU A 8 21.69 22.72 -2.26
C GLU A 8 20.51 23.68 -2.47
N GLU A 9 20.75 24.97 -2.46
CA GLU A 9 19.70 25.99 -2.73
C GLU A 9 19.12 25.84 -4.14
N ILE A 10 19.99 25.54 -5.11
CA ILE A 10 19.54 25.30 -6.50
C ILE A 10 18.77 24.00 -6.57
N ARG A 11 19.18 22.94 -5.86
CA ARG A 11 18.49 21.66 -5.80
C ARG A 11 17.06 21.80 -5.27
N GLU A 12 16.89 22.47 -4.13
CA GLU A 12 15.56 22.71 -3.54
C GLU A 12 14.65 23.51 -4.46
N LYS A 13 15.15 24.58 -5.06
CA LYS A 13 14.41 25.38 -6.03
C LYS A 13 14.04 24.59 -7.28
N LEU A 14 14.91 23.72 -7.77
CA LEU A 14 14.63 22.83 -8.90
C LEU A 14 13.52 21.83 -8.59
N ILE A 15 13.58 21.20 -7.43
CA ILE A 15 12.53 20.30 -6.96
C ILE A 15 11.20 21.06 -6.90
N SER A 16 11.16 22.22 -6.26
CA SER A 16 9.96 23.05 -6.15
C SER A 16 9.37 23.48 -7.49
N VAL A 17 10.20 23.78 -8.48
CA VAL A 17 9.75 24.25 -9.81
C VAL A 17 9.30 23.11 -10.71
N LEU A 18 9.93 21.92 -10.58
CA LEU A 18 9.66 20.78 -11.47
C LEU A 18 8.59 19.83 -10.95
N LYS A 19 8.28 19.82 -9.65
CA LYS A 19 7.32 18.89 -9.05
C LYS A 19 5.90 19.00 -9.63
N ASP A 20 5.49 20.22 -10.01
CA ASP A 20 4.17 20.50 -10.56
C ASP A 20 4.13 20.51 -12.11
N SER A 21 5.26 20.16 -12.75
CA SER A 21 5.40 20.17 -14.21
C SER A 21 5.26 18.81 -14.83
N ASP A 22 4.06 18.51 -15.35
CA ASP A 22 3.74 17.24 -16.03
C ASP A 22 4.46 17.07 -17.37
N SER A 23 4.60 18.19 -18.09
CA SER A 23 5.22 18.22 -19.43
C SER A 23 6.73 18.35 -19.37
N GLY A 24 7.32 18.47 -18.17
CA GLY A 24 8.72 18.87 -17.98
C GLY A 24 8.96 20.32 -18.34
N MET A 25 10.18 20.80 -18.14
CA MET A 25 10.56 22.18 -18.45
C MET A 25 11.88 22.23 -19.20
N SER A 26 11.99 23.19 -20.12
CA SER A 26 13.24 23.48 -20.78
C SER A 26 14.23 24.16 -19.85
N GLY A 27 15.53 24.02 -20.10
CA GLY A 27 16.57 24.73 -19.32
C GLY A 27 16.42 26.25 -19.33
N VAL A 28 15.78 26.83 -20.35
CA VAL A 28 15.48 28.28 -20.44
C VAL A 28 14.35 28.66 -19.47
N GLU A 29 13.27 27.89 -19.42
CA GLU A 29 12.16 28.13 -18.50
C GLU A 29 12.59 27.98 -17.05
N ILE A 30 13.36 26.93 -16.75
CA ILE A 30 13.91 26.70 -15.40
C ILE A 30 14.82 27.85 -15.00
N SER A 31 15.72 28.29 -15.89
CA SER A 31 16.66 29.40 -15.59
C SER A 31 15.93 30.70 -15.26
N LYS A 32 14.83 31.01 -15.96
CA LYS A 32 13.97 32.16 -15.69
C LYS A 32 13.25 32.06 -14.35
N LYS A 33 12.64 30.89 -14.05
CA LYS A 33 11.87 30.69 -12.81
C LYS A 33 12.76 30.72 -11.56
N ILE A 34 13.98 30.18 -11.66
CA ILE A 34 14.92 30.14 -10.51
C ILE A 34 15.78 31.41 -10.44
N ASN A 35 15.70 32.26 -11.47
CA ASN A 35 16.53 33.48 -11.61
C ASN A 35 18.03 33.19 -11.59
N VAL A 36 18.47 32.18 -12.36
CA VAL A 36 19.88 31.81 -12.52
C VAL A 36 20.26 31.92 -14.00
N ASN A 37 21.46 32.36 -14.31
CA ASN A 37 21.95 32.44 -15.68
C ASN A 37 21.80 31.08 -16.39
N ARG A 38 21.33 31.11 -17.65
CA ARG A 38 21.04 29.91 -18.47
C ARG A 38 22.24 28.95 -18.54
N ILE A 39 23.45 29.47 -18.77
CA ILE A 39 24.65 28.63 -18.90
C ILE A 39 24.94 27.91 -17.58
N THR A 40 24.84 28.63 -16.47
CA THR A 40 25.02 28.09 -15.13
C THR A 40 23.92 27.04 -14.82
N MET A 41 22.69 27.35 -15.14
CA MET A 41 21.56 26.40 -14.95
C MET A 41 21.76 25.10 -15.72
N ILE A 42 22.18 25.17 -16.98
CA ILE A 42 22.42 23.95 -17.79
C ILE A 42 23.53 23.08 -17.15
N LYS A 43 24.57 23.69 -16.56
CA LYS A 43 25.59 22.92 -15.82
C LYS A 43 25.01 22.20 -14.62
N TYR A 44 24.20 22.88 -13.79
CA TYR A 44 23.52 22.26 -12.66
C TYR A 44 22.56 21.15 -13.10
N LEU A 45 21.76 21.37 -14.14
CA LEU A 45 20.84 20.35 -14.67
C LEU A 45 21.57 19.08 -15.11
N LYS A 46 22.74 19.20 -15.75
CA LYS A 46 23.56 18.04 -16.13
C LYS A 46 24.15 17.32 -14.90
N VAL A 47 24.62 18.06 -13.90
CA VAL A 47 25.15 17.48 -12.64
C VAL A 47 24.04 16.73 -11.92
N PHE A 48 22.89 17.36 -11.70
CA PHE A 48 21.76 16.73 -11.03
C PHE A 48 21.14 15.56 -11.82
N ALA A 49 21.25 15.55 -13.14
CA ALA A 49 20.89 14.38 -13.94
C ALA A 49 21.88 13.22 -13.74
N ALA A 50 23.17 13.52 -13.65
CA ALA A 50 24.20 12.52 -13.35
C ALA A 50 24.06 11.95 -11.93
N GLU A 51 23.69 12.79 -10.96
CA GLU A 51 23.37 12.40 -9.57
C GLU A 51 22.04 11.63 -9.45
N GLY A 52 21.25 11.56 -10.52
CA GLY A 52 19.99 10.84 -10.53
C GLY A 52 18.78 11.63 -10.02
N LEU A 53 18.91 12.93 -9.71
CA LEU A 53 17.80 13.80 -9.33
C LEU A 53 16.85 14.06 -10.51
N LEU A 54 17.40 14.26 -11.70
CA LEU A 54 16.65 14.62 -12.90
C LEU A 54 16.73 13.54 -13.97
N ARG A 55 15.70 13.49 -14.82
CA ARG A 55 15.75 12.83 -16.13
C ARG A 55 15.58 13.85 -17.23
N GLN A 56 16.17 13.59 -18.39
CA GLN A 56 16.03 14.43 -19.57
C GLN A 56 15.35 13.69 -20.70
N LYS A 57 14.57 14.42 -21.50
CA LYS A 57 13.95 13.92 -22.74
C LYS A 57 14.13 14.97 -23.83
N ASN A 58 14.68 14.57 -24.97
CA ASN A 58 14.84 15.46 -26.11
C ASN A 58 13.59 15.39 -26.99
N ILE A 59 13.01 16.54 -27.30
CA ILE A 59 11.86 16.69 -28.22
C ILE A 59 12.30 17.73 -29.27
N GLY A 60 12.62 17.25 -30.47
CA GLY A 60 13.24 18.07 -31.51
C GLY A 60 14.55 18.68 -30.99
N ASN A 61 14.67 20.01 -31.06
CA ASN A 61 15.88 20.74 -30.62
C ASN A 61 15.81 21.19 -29.15
N VAL A 62 14.79 20.78 -28.42
CA VAL A 62 14.58 21.18 -27.01
C VAL A 62 14.79 19.98 -26.09
N THR A 63 15.64 20.16 -25.07
CA THR A 63 15.78 19.22 -23.96
C THR A 63 14.84 19.63 -22.84
N LEU A 64 13.89 18.75 -22.52
CA LEU A 64 13.01 18.90 -21.37
C LEU A 64 13.56 18.11 -20.17
N TRP A 65 13.48 18.73 -19.01
CA TRP A 65 13.97 18.21 -17.73
C TRP A 65 12.77 17.88 -16.84
N PHE A 66 12.85 16.74 -16.19
CA PHE A 66 11.83 16.21 -15.29
C PHE A 66 12.47 15.78 -13.98
N LEU A 67 11.76 15.94 -12.89
CA LEU A 67 12.16 15.29 -11.64
C LEU A 67 12.03 13.77 -11.78
N LYS A 68 13.05 13.02 -11.29
CA LYS A 68 12.87 11.56 -11.18
C LYS A 68 11.89 11.21 -10.05
N PRO A 69 11.11 10.15 -10.19
CA PRO A 69 10.33 9.61 -9.08
C PRO A 69 11.22 9.34 -7.86
N GLY A 70 10.72 9.60 -6.66
CA GLY A 70 11.47 9.40 -5.41
C GLY A 70 12.32 10.60 -4.95
N GLN A 71 12.22 11.76 -5.61
CA GLN A 71 13.05 12.93 -5.32
C GLN A 71 12.33 14.07 -4.59
N GLU A 72 10.99 14.05 -4.53
CA GLU A 72 10.24 14.97 -3.69
C GLU A 72 10.30 14.47 -2.25
N SER A 73 10.69 15.31 -1.31
CA SER A 73 10.77 14.96 0.11
C SER A 73 9.52 15.39 0.86
N PHE A 74 9.10 14.55 1.79
CA PHE A 74 8.02 14.78 2.74
C PHE A 74 8.56 14.69 4.16
N THR A 75 7.89 15.38 5.10
CA THR A 75 8.18 15.29 6.52
C THR A 75 7.05 14.54 7.21
N PHE A 76 7.32 13.32 7.66
CA PHE A 76 6.32 12.53 8.37
C PHE A 76 6.49 12.64 9.89
N PRO A 77 5.39 12.71 10.66
CA PRO A 77 3.98 12.47 10.28
C PRO A 77 3.23 13.67 9.69
N ASP A 78 3.79 14.88 9.66
CA ASP A 78 3.06 16.13 9.39
C ASP A 78 2.44 16.17 7.96
N ASP A 79 3.10 15.55 6.99
CA ASP A 79 2.66 15.58 5.60
C ASP A 79 1.63 14.49 5.23
N TYR A 80 1.21 13.55 6.14
CA TYR A 80 0.25 12.51 5.76
C TYR A 80 -1.03 13.06 5.18
N PHE A 81 -1.64 14.05 5.81
CA PHE A 81 -2.88 14.67 5.31
C PHE A 81 -2.73 15.24 3.89
N LYS A 82 -1.61 15.94 3.64
CA LYS A 82 -1.31 16.52 2.33
C LYS A 82 -1.11 15.43 1.26
N VAL A 83 -0.40 14.37 1.62
CA VAL A 83 -0.16 13.23 0.73
C VAL A 83 -1.46 12.50 0.42
N THR A 84 -2.33 12.27 1.42
CA THR A 84 -3.64 11.64 1.25
C THR A 84 -4.53 12.44 0.31
N SER A 85 -4.61 13.76 0.52
CA SER A 85 -5.38 14.65 -0.37
C SER A 85 -4.87 14.60 -1.81
N ARG A 86 -3.54 14.60 -2.00
CA ARG A 86 -2.91 14.52 -3.33
C ARG A 86 -3.11 13.14 -3.97
N TYR A 87 -3.03 12.06 -3.18
CA TYR A 87 -3.29 10.71 -3.66
C TYR A 87 -4.72 10.57 -4.20
N LEU A 88 -5.72 11.04 -3.44
CA LEU A 88 -7.12 11.03 -3.85
C LEU A 88 -7.36 11.85 -5.12
N GLU A 89 -6.76 13.04 -5.22
CA GLU A 89 -6.84 13.86 -6.43
C GLU A 89 -6.27 13.15 -7.67
N LEU A 90 -5.11 12.52 -7.54
CA LEU A 90 -4.46 11.77 -8.61
C LEU A 90 -5.25 10.51 -8.98
N LEU A 91 -5.84 9.86 -7.98
CA LEU A 91 -6.68 8.68 -8.16
C LEU A 91 -7.90 9.01 -9.01
N VAL A 92 -8.66 10.05 -8.65
CA VAL A 92 -9.83 10.51 -9.41
C VAL A 92 -9.45 10.96 -10.84
N LYS A 93 -8.27 11.56 -11.02
CA LYS A 93 -7.74 11.91 -12.35
C LYS A 93 -7.16 10.72 -13.13
N ASN A 94 -7.20 9.52 -12.58
CA ASN A 94 -6.61 8.30 -13.15
C ASN A 94 -5.15 8.48 -13.62
N ASN A 95 -4.33 9.17 -12.81
CA ASN A 95 -2.93 9.46 -13.15
C ASN A 95 -1.99 8.48 -12.43
N GLU A 96 -1.92 7.24 -12.95
CA GLU A 96 -1.13 6.14 -12.36
C GLU A 96 0.36 6.50 -12.21
N ASP A 97 0.97 7.13 -13.20
CA ASP A 97 2.41 7.49 -13.18
C ASP A 97 2.74 8.45 -12.01
N LYS A 98 1.84 9.38 -11.74
CA LYS A 98 2.03 10.31 -10.62
C LYS A 98 1.75 9.67 -9.27
N ILE A 99 0.78 8.76 -9.19
CA ILE A 99 0.54 7.96 -7.99
C ILE A 99 1.78 7.14 -7.67
N TYR A 100 2.36 6.46 -8.67
CA TYR A 100 3.62 5.74 -8.50
C TYR A 100 4.73 6.65 -7.97
N SER A 101 4.91 7.83 -8.58
CA SER A 101 5.92 8.80 -8.17
C SER A 101 5.69 9.30 -6.73
N LEU A 102 4.45 9.57 -6.36
CA LEU A 102 4.06 10.01 -5.02
C LEU A 102 4.42 8.95 -3.96
N ILE A 103 4.09 7.69 -4.21
CA ILE A 103 4.42 6.58 -3.30
C ILE A 103 5.94 6.45 -3.16
N GLN A 104 6.70 6.51 -4.27
CA GLN A 104 8.15 6.44 -4.24
C GLN A 104 8.76 7.62 -3.46
N ASN A 105 8.20 8.83 -3.59
CA ASN A 105 8.62 10.00 -2.83
C ASN A 105 8.38 9.80 -1.33
N CYS A 106 7.24 9.25 -0.93
CA CYS A 106 6.93 8.94 0.46
C CYS A 106 7.90 7.92 1.06
N LEU A 107 8.15 6.83 0.32
CA LEU A 107 9.11 5.80 0.75
C LEU A 107 10.53 6.35 0.85
N GLY A 108 10.96 7.15 -0.13
CA GLY A 108 12.25 7.84 -0.13
C GLY A 108 12.40 8.85 1.01
N SER A 109 11.29 9.38 1.53
CA SER A 109 11.23 10.29 2.68
C SER A 109 11.15 9.55 4.02
N GLY A 110 11.24 8.22 4.03
CA GLY A 110 11.25 7.41 5.24
C GLY A 110 9.87 7.08 5.83
N ALA A 111 8.79 7.26 5.07
CA ALA A 111 7.47 6.80 5.51
C ALA A 111 7.44 5.28 5.67
N SER A 112 6.85 4.79 6.74
CA SER A 112 6.62 3.35 6.90
C SER A 112 5.49 2.87 6.00
N ILE A 113 5.62 1.67 5.42
CA ILE A 113 4.59 1.08 4.56
C ILE A 113 3.26 0.96 5.30
N ASN A 114 3.29 0.51 6.55
CA ASN A 114 2.08 0.38 7.38
C ASN A 114 1.35 1.70 7.56
N GLN A 115 2.08 2.79 7.79
CA GLN A 115 1.47 4.11 7.90
C GLN A 115 0.94 4.61 6.55
N LEU A 116 1.65 4.38 5.43
CA LEU A 116 1.13 4.72 4.10
C LEU A 116 -0.17 3.96 3.81
N ILE A 117 -0.26 2.69 4.21
CA ILE A 117 -1.48 1.90 4.04
C ILE A 117 -2.61 2.46 4.93
N LEU A 118 -2.36 2.72 6.21
CA LEU A 118 -3.38 3.17 7.15
C LEU A 118 -3.82 4.62 6.92
N GLU A 119 -2.89 5.51 6.56
CA GLU A 119 -3.17 6.95 6.45
C GLU A 119 -3.56 7.39 5.03
N ILE A 120 -3.22 6.60 3.99
CA ILE A 120 -3.46 6.99 2.60
C ILE A 120 -4.36 5.98 1.88
N ILE A 121 -3.98 4.69 1.87
CA ILE A 121 -4.67 3.68 1.07
C ILE A 121 -6.04 3.33 1.67
N TYR A 122 -6.09 3.06 2.98
CA TYR A 122 -7.34 2.69 3.65
C TYR A 122 -8.40 3.80 3.58
N PRO A 123 -8.09 5.09 3.85
CA PRO A 123 -9.04 6.18 3.61
C PRO A 123 -9.48 6.31 2.15
N ALA A 124 -8.59 6.03 1.19
CA ALA A 124 -8.95 6.09 -0.23
C ALA A 124 -9.95 4.99 -0.62
N ILE A 125 -9.82 3.77 -0.07
CA ILE A 125 -10.79 2.69 -0.27
C ILE A 125 -12.17 3.11 0.25
N SER A 126 -12.24 3.63 1.48
CA SER A 126 -13.48 4.12 2.08
C SER A 126 -14.12 5.24 1.26
N HIS A 127 -13.30 6.19 0.81
CA HIS A 127 -13.77 7.32 0.00
C HIS A 127 -14.37 6.89 -1.35
N ILE A 128 -13.78 5.90 -2.03
CA ILE A 128 -14.34 5.38 -3.28
C ILE A 128 -15.69 4.71 -3.03
N ASP A 129 -15.81 3.94 -1.96
CA ASP A 129 -17.08 3.27 -1.63
C ASP A 129 -18.17 4.30 -1.27
N GLU A 130 -17.83 5.38 -0.54
CA GLU A 130 -18.74 6.51 -0.29
C GLU A 130 -19.18 7.23 -1.58
N LEU A 131 -18.27 7.45 -2.53
CA LEU A 131 -18.59 8.06 -3.82
C LEU A 131 -19.56 7.19 -4.62
N TYR A 132 -19.36 5.88 -4.61
CA TYR A 132 -20.24 4.94 -5.28
C TYR A 132 -21.61 4.86 -4.60
N ASP A 133 -21.66 4.69 -3.28
CA ASP A 133 -22.89 4.57 -2.50
C ASP A 133 -23.74 5.87 -2.58
N SER A 134 -23.08 7.03 -2.70
CA SER A 134 -23.75 8.33 -2.93
C SER A 134 -24.17 8.59 -4.40
N GLY A 135 -23.87 7.65 -5.32
CA GLY A 135 -24.19 7.76 -6.74
C GLY A 135 -23.35 8.80 -7.51
N LYS A 136 -22.23 9.27 -6.93
CA LYS A 136 -21.33 10.24 -7.60
C LYS A 136 -20.49 9.61 -8.68
N ILE A 137 -20.19 8.31 -8.55
CA ILE A 137 -19.47 7.51 -9.54
C ILE A 137 -20.26 6.25 -9.88
N GLY A 138 -20.10 5.74 -11.11
CA GLY A 138 -20.68 4.47 -11.54
C GLY A 138 -19.79 3.26 -11.21
N SER A 139 -20.34 2.05 -11.39
CA SER A 139 -19.62 0.79 -11.11
C SER A 139 -18.33 0.62 -11.93
N ALA A 140 -18.33 1.06 -13.20
CA ALA A 140 -17.15 0.98 -14.06
C ALA A 140 -16.02 1.89 -13.54
N GLU A 141 -16.36 3.10 -13.10
CA GLU A 141 -15.42 4.05 -12.53
C GLU A 141 -14.92 3.55 -11.17
N GLN A 142 -15.81 3.06 -10.29
CA GLN A 142 -15.42 2.44 -9.02
C GLN A 142 -14.40 1.33 -9.24
N ASN A 143 -14.64 0.42 -10.19
CA ASN A 143 -13.71 -0.68 -10.50
C ASN A 143 -12.37 -0.18 -11.03
N LEU A 144 -12.36 0.87 -11.85
CA LEU A 144 -11.12 1.48 -12.34
C LEU A 144 -10.28 2.04 -11.17
N LEU A 145 -10.92 2.79 -10.27
CA LEU A 145 -10.26 3.37 -9.10
C LEU A 145 -9.75 2.27 -8.15
N LYS A 146 -10.55 1.23 -7.90
CA LYS A 146 -10.14 0.06 -7.10
C LYS A 146 -8.95 -0.67 -7.70
N THR A 147 -8.91 -0.82 -9.02
CA THR A 147 -7.76 -1.42 -9.72
C THR A 147 -6.50 -0.58 -9.56
N THR A 148 -6.62 0.75 -9.59
CA THR A 148 -5.48 1.66 -9.39
C THR A 148 -4.96 1.59 -7.95
N ILE A 149 -5.83 1.44 -6.95
CA ILE A 149 -5.42 1.18 -5.56
C ILE A 149 -4.68 -0.16 -5.45
N SER A 150 -5.22 -1.23 -6.03
CA SER A 150 -4.57 -2.56 -6.03
C SER A 150 -3.16 -2.50 -6.65
N LYS A 151 -2.98 -1.77 -7.76
CA LYS A 151 -1.66 -1.50 -8.34
C LYS A 151 -0.73 -0.74 -7.37
N SER A 152 -1.27 0.19 -6.60
CA SER A 152 -0.49 0.91 -5.57
C SER A 152 -0.01 -0.03 -4.47
N LEU A 153 -0.87 -0.95 -4.01
CA LEU A 153 -0.51 -1.98 -3.02
C LEU A 153 0.54 -2.96 -3.56
N ALA A 154 0.50 -3.28 -4.85
CA ALA A 154 1.49 -4.14 -5.49
C ALA A 154 2.91 -3.56 -5.41
N ILE A 155 3.08 -2.23 -5.37
CA ILE A 155 4.38 -1.58 -5.17
C ILE A 155 4.99 -2.01 -3.84
N PHE A 156 4.21 -2.01 -2.76
CA PHE A 156 4.67 -2.39 -1.43
C PHE A 156 5.04 -3.87 -1.35
N ASN A 157 4.28 -4.74 -2.03
CA ASN A 157 4.56 -6.17 -2.07
C ASN A 157 5.83 -6.54 -2.87
N GLN A 158 6.31 -5.65 -3.74
CA GLN A 158 7.54 -5.86 -4.53
C GLN A 158 8.81 -5.38 -3.80
N LEU A 159 8.67 -4.70 -2.67
CA LEU A 159 9.84 -4.25 -1.92
C LEU A 159 10.57 -5.46 -1.29
N PRO A 160 11.90 -5.49 -1.34
CA PRO A 160 12.67 -6.59 -0.79
C PRO A 160 12.67 -6.53 0.74
N ILE A 161 11.79 -7.30 1.36
CA ILE A 161 11.69 -7.44 2.83
C ILE A 161 12.18 -8.83 3.23
N ILE A 162 13.00 -8.90 4.26
CA ILE A 162 13.45 -10.16 4.82
C ILE A 162 12.32 -10.73 5.70
N SER A 163 11.74 -11.86 5.27
CA SER A 163 10.67 -12.52 6.00
C SER A 163 11.22 -13.43 7.10
N ASP A 164 10.56 -13.41 8.26
CA ASP A 164 10.83 -14.34 9.36
C ASP A 164 10.00 -15.63 9.13
N PRO A 165 10.66 -16.81 8.95
CA PRO A 165 9.96 -18.07 8.69
C PRO A 165 9.08 -18.53 9.87
N LYS A 166 9.25 -17.95 11.07
CA LYS A 166 8.37 -18.22 12.21
C LYS A 166 7.05 -17.45 12.17
N LYS A 167 6.93 -16.41 11.33
CA LYS A 167 5.76 -15.57 11.18
C LYS A 167 5.05 -15.93 9.88
N ASN A 168 3.96 -16.66 9.93
CA ASN A 168 3.20 -17.03 8.74
C ASN A 168 1.78 -16.47 8.85
N VAL A 169 1.24 -15.97 7.74
CA VAL A 169 -0.12 -15.45 7.67
C VAL A 169 -0.80 -15.90 6.38
N VAL A 170 -2.04 -16.36 6.52
CA VAL A 170 -2.97 -16.59 5.41
C VAL A 170 -4.02 -15.50 5.49
N VAL A 171 -4.21 -14.75 4.41
CA VAL A 171 -5.18 -13.65 4.33
C VAL A 171 -6.26 -14.00 3.31
N ILE A 172 -7.52 -13.88 3.72
CA ILE A 172 -8.70 -14.29 2.96
C ILE A 172 -9.66 -13.11 2.87
N ALA A 173 -10.16 -12.80 1.67
CA ALA A 173 -11.35 -12.00 1.48
C ALA A 173 -12.54 -12.95 1.29
N ALA A 174 -13.53 -12.90 2.20
CA ALA A 174 -14.72 -13.74 2.13
C ALA A 174 -15.80 -13.19 1.20
N ASP A 175 -15.62 -11.99 0.67
CA ASP A 175 -16.49 -11.35 -0.30
C ASP A 175 -15.69 -10.35 -1.18
N PRO A 176 -16.23 -10.00 -2.38
CA PRO A 176 -15.54 -9.09 -3.31
C PRO A 176 -15.25 -7.68 -2.76
N LYS A 177 -16.09 -7.19 -1.84
CA LYS A 177 -15.90 -5.83 -1.24
C LYS A 177 -14.72 -5.80 -0.29
N SER A 178 -14.34 -6.94 0.27
CA SER A 178 -13.23 -7.07 1.23
C SER A 178 -11.86 -7.29 0.58
N VAL A 179 -11.79 -7.40 -0.76
CA VAL A 179 -10.54 -7.72 -1.47
C VAL A 179 -9.46 -6.67 -1.22
N LEU A 180 -9.75 -5.38 -1.43
CA LEU A 180 -8.74 -4.33 -1.26
C LEU A 180 -8.25 -4.18 0.18
N ILE A 181 -9.14 -4.38 1.16
CA ILE A 181 -8.75 -4.34 2.58
C ILE A 181 -7.84 -5.54 2.89
N SER A 182 -8.14 -6.72 2.35
CA SER A 182 -7.29 -7.90 2.51
C SER A 182 -5.94 -7.76 1.80
N GLU A 183 -5.88 -7.13 0.62
CA GLU A 183 -4.63 -6.76 -0.06
C GLU A 183 -3.82 -5.77 0.77
N SER A 184 -4.47 -4.77 1.38
CA SER A 184 -3.83 -3.79 2.26
C SER A 184 -3.20 -4.46 3.49
N ALA A 185 -3.93 -5.38 4.12
CA ALA A 185 -3.41 -6.18 5.23
C ALA A 185 -2.23 -7.06 4.79
N SER A 186 -2.32 -7.68 3.62
CA SER A 186 -1.25 -8.51 3.05
C SER A 186 0.05 -7.71 2.85
N ALA A 187 -0.07 -6.50 2.30
CA ALA A 187 1.07 -5.61 2.12
C ALA A 187 1.67 -5.14 3.46
N SER A 188 0.82 -4.88 4.46
CA SER A 188 1.25 -4.56 5.83
C SER A 188 1.99 -5.72 6.48
N TYR A 189 1.46 -6.95 6.40
CA TYR A 189 2.14 -8.13 6.92
C TYR A 189 3.47 -8.38 6.21
N HIS A 190 3.51 -8.22 4.89
CA HIS A 190 4.77 -8.33 4.14
C HIS A 190 5.80 -7.35 4.66
N SER A 191 5.42 -6.08 4.88
CA SER A 191 6.33 -5.06 5.39
C SER A 191 6.85 -5.32 6.81
N ASP A 192 6.08 -6.05 7.63
CA ASP A 192 6.44 -6.46 8.98
C ASP A 192 7.22 -7.81 9.02
N GLY A 193 7.62 -8.31 7.84
CA GLY A 193 8.44 -9.50 7.69
C GLY A 193 7.69 -10.82 7.89
N TRP A 194 6.39 -10.85 7.65
CA TRP A 194 5.62 -12.10 7.63
C TRP A 194 5.77 -12.82 6.30
N VAL A 195 5.71 -14.15 6.33
CA VAL A 195 5.50 -14.99 5.15
C VAL A 195 4.02 -14.97 4.84
N VAL A 196 3.63 -14.24 3.79
CA VAL A 196 2.23 -13.96 3.45
C VAL A 196 1.73 -14.91 2.37
N SER A 197 0.56 -15.50 2.59
CA SER A 197 -0.23 -16.24 1.60
C SER A 197 -1.58 -15.55 1.45
N HIS A 198 -1.72 -14.68 0.45
CA HIS A 198 -2.97 -13.99 0.15
C HIS A 198 -3.80 -14.82 -0.83
N LEU A 199 -5.02 -15.22 -0.43
CA LEU A 199 -5.91 -16.08 -1.25
C LEU A 199 -6.87 -15.28 -2.14
N GLY A 200 -6.95 -13.96 -1.93
CA GLY A 200 -7.88 -13.10 -2.67
C GLY A 200 -9.34 -13.34 -2.32
N ASP A 201 -10.22 -13.14 -3.31
CA ASP A 201 -11.66 -13.38 -3.17
C ASP A 201 -11.97 -14.87 -3.14
N MET A 202 -12.45 -15.33 -2.00
CA MET A 202 -12.85 -16.71 -1.75
C MET A 202 -14.38 -16.89 -1.67
N SER A 203 -15.17 -15.88 -2.06
CA SER A 203 -16.65 -15.95 -2.01
C SER A 203 -17.22 -17.14 -2.79
N SER A 204 -16.60 -17.50 -3.92
CA SER A 204 -17.00 -18.67 -4.71
C SER A 204 -16.59 -20.02 -4.10
N ALA A 205 -15.71 -20.03 -3.11
CA ALA A 205 -15.26 -21.24 -2.43
C ALA A 205 -16.16 -21.65 -1.26
N ILE A 206 -17.27 -20.94 -1.04
CA ILE A 206 -18.29 -21.28 -0.04
C ILE A 206 -19.02 -22.54 -0.51
N ASN A 207 -18.44 -23.70 -0.22
CA ASN A 207 -18.98 -25.01 -0.58
C ASN A 207 -18.58 -26.06 0.47
N VAL A 208 -19.22 -27.23 0.40
CA VAL A 208 -19.08 -28.34 1.36
C VAL A 208 -17.63 -28.91 1.41
N LEU A 209 -16.82 -28.68 0.38
CA LEU A 209 -15.45 -29.23 0.28
C LEU A 209 -14.38 -28.25 0.74
N PHE A 210 -14.73 -27.01 1.11
CA PHE A 210 -13.77 -25.99 1.50
C PHE A 210 -12.87 -26.45 2.67
N ASP A 211 -13.44 -27.09 3.68
CA ASP A 211 -12.69 -27.58 4.85
C ASP A 211 -11.54 -28.50 4.45
N LEU A 212 -11.78 -29.44 3.52
CA LEU A 212 -10.78 -30.38 3.06
C LEU A 212 -9.69 -29.72 2.21
N ASP A 213 -10.07 -28.80 1.34
CA ASP A 213 -9.14 -28.05 0.50
C ASP A 213 -8.27 -27.10 1.34
N PHE A 214 -8.88 -26.44 2.31
CA PHE A 214 -8.17 -25.58 3.24
C PHE A 214 -7.18 -26.38 4.11
N GLN A 215 -7.55 -27.55 4.62
CA GLN A 215 -6.64 -28.43 5.33
C GLN A 215 -5.42 -28.82 4.50
N LYS A 216 -5.61 -29.17 3.22
CA LYS A 216 -4.52 -29.50 2.31
C LYS A 216 -3.62 -28.30 2.08
N LEU A 217 -4.21 -27.09 1.91
CA LEU A 217 -3.47 -25.85 1.73
C LEU A 217 -2.60 -25.53 2.96
N ILE A 218 -3.20 -25.55 4.15
CA ILE A 218 -2.46 -25.34 5.41
C ILE A 218 -1.34 -26.36 5.56
N GLY A 219 -1.60 -27.64 5.24
CA GLY A 219 -0.57 -28.69 5.23
C GLY A 219 0.60 -28.41 4.27
N LYS A 220 0.38 -27.68 3.17
CA LYS A 220 1.45 -27.24 2.24
C LYS A 220 2.21 -26.02 2.73
N ILE A 221 1.48 -25.02 3.22
CA ILE A 221 2.05 -23.72 3.63
C ILE A 221 2.82 -23.87 4.94
N TRP A 222 2.28 -24.65 5.87
CA TRP A 222 2.76 -24.66 7.25
C TRP A 222 3.01 -26.08 7.82
N LYS A 223 3.64 -26.94 7.03
CA LYS A 223 4.06 -28.28 7.46
C LYS A 223 5.02 -28.19 8.65
N GLN A 224 4.52 -28.39 9.89
CA GLN A 224 5.33 -28.48 11.12
C GLN A 224 6.41 -27.39 11.27
N LYS A 225 6.17 -26.19 10.74
CA LYS A 225 7.11 -25.08 10.89
C LYS A 225 7.05 -24.57 12.33
N PRO A 226 8.19 -24.21 12.92
CA PRO A 226 8.20 -23.48 14.18
C PRO A 226 7.54 -22.11 14.01
N GLY A 227 6.91 -21.60 15.06
CA GLY A 227 6.32 -20.26 15.06
C GLY A 227 4.80 -20.24 15.10
N ILE A 228 4.22 -19.21 14.51
CA ILE A 228 2.78 -18.95 14.51
C ILE A 228 2.24 -18.93 13.09
N LEU A 229 1.02 -19.39 12.91
CA LEU A 229 0.21 -19.20 11.72
C LEU A 229 -1.01 -18.36 12.08
N LEU A 230 -1.13 -17.17 11.48
CA LEU A 230 -2.36 -16.40 11.50
C LEU A 230 -3.23 -16.78 10.31
N VAL A 231 -4.53 -16.89 10.54
CA VAL A 231 -5.53 -16.90 9.47
C VAL A 231 -6.40 -15.69 9.69
N VAL A 232 -6.35 -14.74 8.75
CA VAL A 232 -7.06 -13.46 8.84
C VAL A 232 -8.12 -13.42 7.77
N ILE A 233 -9.38 -13.26 8.18
CA ILE A 233 -10.54 -13.24 7.30
C ILE A 233 -11.15 -11.85 7.31
N PHE A 234 -11.30 -11.28 6.12
CA PHE A 234 -11.97 -10.01 5.89
C PHE A 234 -13.33 -10.26 5.25
N SER A 235 -14.41 -9.69 5.81
CA SER A 235 -15.75 -9.76 5.22
C SER A 235 -16.62 -8.60 5.64
N GLN A 236 -17.40 -8.08 4.68
CA GLN A 236 -18.49 -7.13 4.93
C GLN A 236 -19.78 -7.85 5.40
N THR A 237 -19.85 -9.18 5.28
CA THR A 237 -21.00 -9.99 5.61
C THR A 237 -20.74 -10.88 6.83
N SER A 238 -21.73 -11.01 7.71
CA SER A 238 -21.64 -11.92 8.85
C SER A 238 -21.61 -13.39 8.43
N GLU A 239 -22.26 -13.71 7.31
CA GLU A 239 -22.33 -15.05 6.74
C GLU A 239 -20.95 -15.52 6.26
N GLY A 240 -20.22 -14.65 5.55
CA GLY A 240 -18.85 -14.92 5.11
C GLY A 240 -17.91 -15.16 6.28
N LEU A 241 -17.94 -14.28 7.30
CA LEU A 241 -17.13 -14.47 8.52
C LEU A 241 -17.46 -15.77 9.23
N THR A 242 -18.76 -16.09 9.38
CA THR A 242 -19.22 -17.31 10.06
C THR A 242 -18.76 -18.57 9.32
N PHE A 243 -19.00 -18.64 8.02
CA PHE A 243 -18.62 -19.79 7.21
C PHE A 243 -17.13 -20.11 7.30
N PHE A 244 -16.30 -19.14 7.02
CA PHE A 244 -14.84 -19.36 7.02
C PHE A 244 -14.29 -19.61 8.44
N ALA A 245 -14.84 -18.94 9.45
CA ALA A 245 -14.43 -19.19 10.83
C ALA A 245 -14.77 -20.60 11.30
N ASP A 246 -15.97 -21.10 11.00
CA ASP A 246 -16.38 -22.47 11.34
C ASP A 246 -15.52 -23.50 10.61
N ALA A 247 -15.28 -23.30 9.31
CA ALA A 247 -14.42 -24.18 8.52
C ALA A 247 -12.99 -24.28 9.10
N ILE A 248 -12.42 -23.14 9.53
CA ILE A 248 -11.08 -23.11 10.11
C ILE A 248 -11.09 -23.74 11.50
N ASN A 249 -12.09 -23.47 12.33
CA ASN A 249 -12.22 -24.08 13.66
C ASN A 249 -12.35 -25.60 13.58
N HIS A 250 -13.10 -26.15 12.60
CA HIS A 250 -13.16 -27.58 12.34
C HIS A 250 -11.80 -28.16 11.96
N THR A 251 -11.00 -27.39 11.22
CA THR A 251 -9.66 -27.79 10.76
C THR A 251 -8.62 -27.77 11.87
N GLN A 252 -8.76 -26.89 12.85
CA GLN A 252 -7.76 -26.71 13.91
C GLN A 252 -7.56 -27.96 14.77
N GLY A 253 -8.57 -28.83 14.94
CA GLY A 253 -8.53 -29.94 15.89
C GLY A 253 -8.08 -29.46 17.29
N LYS A 254 -8.25 -30.27 18.32
CA LYS A 254 -7.91 -29.91 19.74
C LYS A 254 -6.41 -29.64 20.01
N SER A 255 -5.52 -29.72 19.01
CA SER A 255 -4.07 -29.81 19.22
C SER A 255 -3.21 -28.67 18.67
N ASN A 256 -3.74 -27.72 17.90
CA ASN A 256 -2.87 -26.76 17.21
C ASN A 256 -2.91 -25.35 17.85
N LYS A 257 -2.22 -25.20 18.99
CA LYS A 257 -2.13 -23.91 19.75
C LYS A 257 -1.42 -22.77 18.97
N SER A 258 -0.71 -23.10 17.91
CA SER A 258 0.09 -22.14 17.14
C SER A 258 -0.69 -21.52 15.98
N LEU A 259 -1.89 -22.01 15.65
CA LEU A 259 -2.78 -21.37 14.70
C LEU A 259 -3.70 -20.39 15.43
N LYS A 260 -3.81 -19.17 14.91
CA LYS A 260 -4.62 -18.09 15.43
C LYS A 260 -5.61 -17.62 14.38
N LEU A 261 -6.88 -17.52 14.75
CA LEU A 261 -7.97 -17.05 13.89
C LEU A 261 -8.31 -15.61 14.21
N VAL A 262 -8.23 -14.75 13.21
CA VAL A 262 -8.52 -13.32 13.29
C VAL A 262 -9.63 -12.98 12.29
N LEU A 263 -10.65 -12.27 12.75
CA LEU A 263 -11.79 -11.85 11.94
C LEU A 263 -11.82 -10.32 11.83
N CYS A 264 -11.96 -9.81 10.60
CA CYS A 264 -12.16 -8.41 10.32
C CYS A 264 -13.52 -8.16 9.69
N GLY A 265 -14.40 -7.53 10.45
CA GLY A 265 -15.77 -7.21 10.00
C GLY A 265 -16.75 -7.16 11.15
N ASN A 266 -18.02 -6.99 10.80
CA ASN A 266 -19.09 -6.87 11.76
C ASN A 266 -19.82 -8.19 11.96
N LEU A 267 -19.82 -8.71 13.19
CA LEU A 267 -20.62 -9.84 13.60
C LEU A 267 -21.78 -9.41 14.48
N PRO A 268 -22.94 -10.09 14.36
CA PRO A 268 -24.03 -9.87 15.31
C PRO A 268 -23.58 -10.18 16.75
N LYS A 269 -24.00 -9.36 17.73
CA LYS A 269 -23.63 -9.50 19.15
C LYS A 269 -23.95 -10.88 19.77
N LYS A 270 -24.78 -11.69 19.10
CA LYS A 270 -25.17 -13.05 19.54
C LYS A 270 -24.43 -14.18 18.82
N SER A 271 -23.47 -13.89 17.95
CA SER A 271 -22.71 -14.92 17.27
C SER A 271 -21.82 -15.68 18.26
N LYS A 272 -21.83 -17.02 18.17
CA LYS A 272 -21.00 -17.92 18.99
C LYS A 272 -19.67 -18.28 18.32
N ILE A 273 -19.18 -17.44 17.42
CA ILE A 273 -17.96 -17.73 16.66
C ILE A 273 -16.75 -17.63 17.60
N ILE A 274 -15.93 -18.66 17.56
CA ILE A 274 -14.68 -18.71 18.33
C ILE A 274 -13.58 -18.13 17.42
N SER A 275 -12.96 -17.03 17.87
CA SER A 275 -11.80 -16.43 17.24
C SER A 275 -10.85 -15.88 18.30
N ASP A 276 -9.57 -15.72 17.97
CA ASP A 276 -8.58 -15.13 18.87
C ASP A 276 -8.71 -13.60 18.90
N LEU A 277 -9.14 -13.00 17.79
CA LEU A 277 -9.48 -11.58 17.68
C LEU A 277 -10.64 -11.36 16.72
N LEU A 278 -11.51 -10.41 17.05
CA LEU A 278 -12.52 -9.84 16.17
C LEU A 278 -12.44 -8.32 16.26
N SER A 279 -12.26 -7.65 15.14
CA SER A 279 -12.33 -6.19 15.04
C SER A 279 -12.96 -5.76 13.72
N SER A 280 -13.58 -4.58 13.68
CA SER A 280 -13.98 -3.92 12.43
C SER A 280 -12.82 -3.14 11.79
N GLU A 281 -11.76 -2.87 12.55
CA GLU A 281 -10.65 -2.01 12.16
C GLU A 281 -9.40 -2.82 11.81
N ILE A 282 -8.84 -2.56 10.63
CA ILE A 282 -7.58 -3.18 10.18
C ILE A 282 -6.40 -2.83 11.10
N SER A 283 -6.38 -1.61 11.66
CA SER A 283 -5.36 -1.12 12.58
C SER A 283 -5.23 -2.00 13.82
N ASP A 284 -6.36 -2.39 14.41
CA ASP A 284 -6.40 -3.25 15.61
C ASP A 284 -5.81 -4.62 15.31
N ILE A 285 -6.15 -5.18 14.14
CA ILE A 285 -5.66 -6.48 13.69
C ILE A 285 -4.15 -6.46 13.51
N LEU A 286 -3.62 -5.44 12.84
CA LEU A 286 -2.19 -5.30 12.61
C LEU A 286 -1.44 -5.08 13.92
N GLN A 287 -1.95 -4.26 14.83
CA GLN A 287 -1.36 -4.01 16.14
C GLN A 287 -1.34 -5.27 17.01
N TRP A 288 -2.46 -6.00 17.05
CA TRP A 288 -2.52 -7.27 17.79
C TRP A 288 -1.55 -8.31 17.22
N SER A 289 -1.48 -8.45 15.90
CA SER A 289 -0.56 -9.36 15.22
C SER A 289 0.91 -9.04 15.53
N LYS A 290 1.24 -7.75 15.59
CA LYS A 290 2.57 -7.28 16.00
C LYS A 290 2.88 -7.68 17.44
N THR A 291 1.93 -7.51 18.36
CA THR A 291 2.09 -7.86 19.77
C THR A 291 2.36 -9.36 19.95
N ILE A 292 1.58 -10.24 19.30
CA ILE A 292 1.77 -11.68 19.43
C ILE A 292 3.07 -12.17 18.78
N SER A 293 3.49 -11.51 17.68
CA SER A 293 4.74 -11.87 16.99
C SER A 293 6.00 -11.51 17.80
N GLN A 294 5.95 -10.48 18.63
CA GLN A 294 7.06 -10.09 19.53
C GLN A 294 7.31 -11.13 20.62
N ASN A 295 6.31 -11.94 20.97
CA ASN A 295 6.41 -13.00 21.97
C ASN A 295 6.96 -14.31 21.40
N LEU A 296 7.26 -14.37 20.10
CA LEU A 296 7.89 -15.52 19.43
C LEU A 296 9.42 -15.47 19.62
N LYS A 297 9.86 -15.71 20.85
CA LYS A 297 11.30 -15.89 21.15
C LYS A 297 11.77 -17.30 20.93
#